data_1f8b63374f0d0833a68efb6a93c16627
#
_entry.id   1f8b63374f0d0833a68efb6a93c16627
#
_cell.length_a   1.000
_cell.length_b   1.000
_cell.length_c   1.000
_cell.angle_alpha   90.00
_cell.angle_beta   90.00
_cell.angle_gamma   90.00
#
_symmetry.space_group_name_H-M   'P 1'
#
loop_
_entity.id
_entity.type
_entity.pdbx_description
1 polymer ?
#
loop_
_entity_poly.entity_id
_entity_poly.type
_entity_poly.pdbx_seq_one_letter_code
_entity_poly.pdbx_strand_id
1 'polypeptide(L)'
;MSFISRWIEFYDFARGVQHFRYVTENKALVYLGQPYIYANIKRSGLTESGDLTRNVLDLSVPTDLPLLDLYRGTAPMQDIEMTLRRQRKSDGVVETRWVGLIGSVEWSTNKAIIHGLPPMASLKGLGLKRNWQKSCPLTTYGSGLGECNVDRETMRVNATIISTAGLTATAAAWATKPDGWFDGGWIEWSVSGIVERRPIVSHVGTVLTLLRPAIVPDGTVVATYPGDDHTLATCDTKFNNAVNYGGDPFLTEKNPMGSDPIY
;
A
#
# COMPACT_ATOMS: atom_id res chain seq x y z
N MET A 1 -19.39 -35.56 19.49
CA MET A 1 -20.10 -34.47 20.13
C MET A 1 -19.70 -33.17 19.45
N SER A 2 -20.62 -32.52 18.72
CA SER A 2 -20.38 -31.21 18.11
C SER A 2 -20.39 -30.16 19.22
N PHE A 3 -19.25 -29.54 19.52
CA PHE A 3 -19.21 -28.39 20.40
C PHE A 3 -19.92 -27.22 19.71
N ILE A 4 -21.17 -26.97 20.10
CA ILE A 4 -21.89 -25.77 19.67
C ILE A 4 -21.12 -24.57 20.25
N SER A 5 -20.43 -23.84 19.39
CA SER A 5 -19.76 -22.61 19.80
C SER A 5 -20.76 -21.67 20.49
N ARG A 6 -20.40 -21.14 21.65
CA ARG A 6 -21.18 -20.12 22.37
C ARG A 6 -21.19 -18.77 21.65
N TRP A 7 -20.31 -18.60 20.69
CA TRP A 7 -20.04 -17.35 20.01
C TRP A 7 -20.17 -17.50 18.51
N ILE A 8 -20.66 -16.45 17.86
CA ILE A 8 -20.60 -16.23 16.42
C ILE A 8 -19.53 -15.16 16.21
N GLU A 9 -18.63 -15.38 15.25
CA GLU A 9 -17.60 -14.41 14.91
C GLU A 9 -17.93 -13.77 13.58
N PHE A 10 -17.78 -12.43 13.53
CA PHE A 10 -17.99 -11.58 12.38
C PHE A 10 -16.65 -10.96 12.00
N TYR A 11 -16.29 -11.08 10.75
CA TYR A 11 -15.09 -10.50 10.17
C TYR A 11 -15.49 -9.46 9.15
N ASP A 12 -15.07 -8.22 9.33
CA ASP A 12 -15.29 -7.11 8.41
C ASP A 12 -13.92 -6.63 7.90
N PHE A 13 -13.75 -6.69 6.59
CA PHE A 13 -12.56 -6.19 5.92
C PHE A 13 -12.98 -4.98 5.08
N ALA A 14 -12.39 -3.81 5.36
CA ALA A 14 -12.72 -2.56 4.72
C ALA A 14 -11.54 -2.02 3.93
N ARG A 15 -11.75 -1.71 2.65
CA ARG A 15 -10.82 -1.05 1.76
C ARG A 15 -11.50 0.16 1.14
N GLY A 16 -11.38 1.31 1.77
CA GLY A 16 -12.13 2.50 1.36
C GLY A 16 -13.64 2.22 1.34
N VAL A 17 -14.26 2.29 0.17
CA VAL A 17 -15.71 2.02 -0.01
C VAL A 17 -16.05 0.54 -0.18
N GLN A 18 -15.05 -0.31 -0.36
CA GLN A 18 -15.23 -1.74 -0.58
C GLN A 18 -15.18 -2.49 0.74
N HIS A 19 -16.18 -3.35 0.98
CA HIS A 19 -16.28 -4.18 2.18
C HIS A 19 -16.42 -5.65 1.84
N PHE A 20 -15.70 -6.49 2.56
CA PHE A 20 -15.84 -7.95 2.55
C PHE A 20 -16.24 -8.38 3.94
N ARG A 21 -17.43 -8.97 4.08
CA ARG A 21 -18.03 -9.31 5.37
C ARG A 21 -18.31 -10.79 5.47
N TYR A 22 -17.70 -11.44 6.45
CA TYR A 22 -17.80 -12.88 6.65
C TYR A 22 -18.25 -13.21 8.06
N VAL A 23 -18.94 -14.35 8.19
CA VAL A 23 -19.39 -14.91 9.46
C VAL A 23 -19.05 -16.38 9.55
N THR A 24 -18.75 -16.86 10.76
CA THR A 24 -18.42 -18.28 10.99
C THR A 24 -19.64 -19.18 11.16
N GLU A 25 -20.85 -18.63 11.33
CA GLU A 25 -22.09 -19.40 11.38
C GLU A 25 -22.43 -19.91 9.98
N ASN A 26 -22.82 -21.19 9.85
CA ASN A 26 -23.11 -21.84 8.57
C ASN A 26 -24.41 -21.34 7.90
N LYS A 27 -24.62 -20.05 7.96
CA LYS A 27 -25.69 -19.28 7.26
C LYS A 27 -25.31 -17.82 7.16
N ALA A 28 -25.83 -17.14 6.16
CA ALA A 28 -25.73 -15.69 6.07
C ALA A 28 -26.47 -15.03 7.23
N LEU A 29 -25.88 -13.99 7.82
CA LEU A 29 -26.47 -13.20 8.89
C LEU A 29 -26.42 -11.72 8.53
N VAL A 30 -27.36 -10.95 9.09
CA VAL A 30 -27.39 -9.50 8.97
C VAL A 30 -27.01 -8.90 10.33
N TYR A 31 -25.99 -8.01 10.32
CA TYR A 31 -25.59 -7.26 11.50
C TYR A 31 -25.46 -5.78 11.15
N LEU A 32 -26.11 -4.91 11.94
CA LEU A 32 -26.22 -3.47 11.67
C LEU A 32 -26.71 -3.14 10.25
N GLY A 33 -27.67 -3.90 9.72
CA GLY A 33 -28.20 -3.72 8.38
C GLY A 33 -27.27 -4.19 7.25
N GLN A 34 -26.09 -4.76 7.58
CA GLN A 34 -25.11 -5.23 6.61
C GLN A 34 -25.13 -6.76 6.53
N PRO A 35 -25.14 -7.34 5.30
CA PRO A 35 -25.10 -8.79 5.12
C PRO A 35 -23.68 -9.32 5.34
N TYR A 36 -23.57 -10.41 6.08
CA TYR A 36 -22.36 -11.21 6.28
C TYR A 36 -22.59 -12.59 5.67
N ILE A 37 -21.69 -13.03 4.82
CA ILE A 37 -21.74 -14.35 4.18
C ILE A 37 -20.94 -15.37 4.99
N TYR A 38 -21.40 -16.62 4.96
CA TYR A 38 -20.66 -17.69 5.61
C TYR A 38 -19.28 -17.89 5.00
N ALA A 39 -18.26 -18.03 5.85
CA ALA A 39 -16.93 -18.47 5.45
C ALA A 39 -16.30 -19.31 6.54
N ASN A 40 -15.61 -20.40 6.16
CA ASN A 40 -14.89 -21.25 7.10
C ASN A 40 -13.56 -20.60 7.50
N ILE A 41 -13.65 -19.62 8.40
CA ILE A 41 -12.50 -18.89 8.92
C ILE A 41 -12.10 -19.50 10.27
N LYS A 42 -10.81 -19.82 10.41
CA LYS A 42 -10.20 -20.22 11.68
C LYS A 42 -9.16 -19.18 12.06
N ARG A 43 -9.19 -18.73 13.26
CA ARG A 43 -8.23 -17.74 13.78
C ARG A 43 -7.26 -18.35 14.80
N SER A 44 -6.12 -17.70 14.97
CA SER A 44 -5.22 -17.92 16.11
C SER A 44 -5.86 -17.48 17.43
N GLY A 45 -5.27 -17.87 18.54
CA GLY A 45 -5.64 -17.32 19.84
C GLY A 45 -5.43 -15.79 19.86
N LEU A 46 -6.34 -15.06 20.51
CA LEU A 46 -6.12 -13.65 20.81
C LEU A 46 -5.29 -13.56 22.09
N THR A 47 -4.09 -13.03 21.98
CA THR A 47 -3.23 -12.74 23.12
C THR A 47 -3.40 -11.27 23.47
N GLU A 48 -3.95 -10.98 24.62
CA GLU A 48 -4.00 -9.62 25.17
C GLU A 48 -2.71 -9.42 25.99
N SER A 49 -1.76 -8.67 25.43
CA SER A 49 -0.54 -8.27 26.13
C SER A 49 -0.59 -6.76 26.39
N GLY A 50 0.13 -6.30 27.41
CA GLY A 50 0.31 -4.87 27.65
C GLY A 50 1.07 -4.14 26.53
N ASP A 51 1.71 -4.88 25.63
CA ASP A 51 2.35 -4.35 24.43
C ASP A 51 1.38 -4.40 23.26
N LEU A 52 0.76 -3.26 22.97
CA LEU A 52 -0.22 -3.10 21.88
C LEU A 52 0.36 -3.37 20.48
N THR A 53 1.69 -3.43 20.33
CA THR A 53 2.34 -3.69 19.04
C THR A 53 2.47 -5.18 18.74
N ARG A 54 2.18 -6.07 19.72
CA ARG A 54 2.35 -7.53 19.61
C ARG A 54 1.04 -8.30 19.43
N ASN A 55 -0.10 -7.62 19.49
CA ASN A 55 -1.41 -8.27 19.38
C ASN A 55 -1.73 -8.63 17.93
N VAL A 56 -0.96 -9.53 17.33
CA VAL A 56 -1.17 -10.04 15.97
C VAL A 56 -2.34 -11.02 15.93
N LEU A 57 -3.02 -11.10 14.80
CA LEU A 57 -4.12 -12.04 14.57
C LEU A 57 -3.93 -12.74 13.23
N ASP A 58 -3.75 -14.06 13.27
CA ASP A 58 -3.67 -14.87 12.06
C ASP A 58 -5.01 -15.53 11.78
N LEU A 59 -5.45 -15.44 10.51
CA LEU A 59 -6.66 -16.05 10.03
C LEU A 59 -6.33 -17.09 8.97
N SER A 60 -6.73 -18.33 9.19
CA SER A 60 -6.70 -19.39 8.16
C SER A 60 -8.05 -19.39 7.44
N VAL A 61 -8.04 -19.10 6.15
CA VAL A 61 -9.22 -18.90 5.32
C VAL A 61 -9.18 -19.78 4.06
N PRO A 62 -10.34 -20.12 3.46
CA PRO A 62 -10.39 -20.79 2.15
C PRO A 62 -9.78 -19.89 1.06
N THR A 63 -9.18 -20.51 0.03
CA THR A 63 -8.50 -19.79 -1.06
C THR A 63 -9.45 -19.13 -2.06
N ASP A 64 -10.74 -19.41 -2.00
CA ASP A 64 -11.80 -18.92 -2.89
C ASP A 64 -12.53 -17.67 -2.39
N LEU A 65 -12.07 -17.09 -1.27
CA LEU A 65 -12.69 -15.86 -0.78
C LEU A 65 -12.41 -14.66 -1.72
N PRO A 66 -13.42 -13.87 -2.09
CA PRO A 66 -13.26 -12.68 -2.95
C PRO A 66 -12.26 -11.66 -2.42
N LEU A 67 -12.07 -11.55 -1.10
CA LEU A 67 -11.03 -10.71 -0.49
C LEU A 67 -9.64 -11.08 -1.00
N LEU A 68 -9.37 -12.39 -1.17
CA LEU A 68 -8.06 -12.89 -1.54
C LEU A 68 -7.70 -12.60 -2.99
N ASP A 69 -8.68 -12.33 -3.85
CA ASP A 69 -8.43 -11.95 -5.24
C ASP A 69 -7.63 -10.65 -5.34
N LEU A 70 -7.74 -9.78 -4.33
CA LEU A 70 -6.93 -8.56 -4.22
C LEU A 70 -5.44 -8.83 -4.01
N TYR A 71 -5.09 -10.03 -3.51
CA TYR A 71 -3.72 -10.44 -3.21
C TYR A 71 -3.15 -11.45 -4.24
N ARG A 72 -3.95 -11.82 -5.28
CA ARG A 72 -3.46 -12.69 -6.35
C ARG A 72 -2.54 -11.90 -7.29
N GLY A 73 -1.27 -12.20 -7.23
CA GLY A 73 -0.23 -11.58 -8.06
C GLY A 73 0.45 -10.37 -7.42
N THR A 74 -0.26 -9.48 -6.75
CA THR A 74 0.35 -8.34 -6.05
C THR A 74 -0.57 -7.84 -4.94
N ALA A 75 0.02 -7.39 -3.82
CA ALA A 75 -0.76 -6.78 -2.74
C ALA A 75 -1.37 -5.44 -3.21
N PRO A 76 -2.59 -5.09 -2.76
CA PRO A 76 -3.18 -3.79 -3.01
C PRO A 76 -2.34 -2.67 -2.39
N MET A 77 -2.41 -1.48 -2.97
CA MET A 77 -1.66 -0.31 -2.46
C MET A 77 -2.30 0.26 -1.19
N GLN A 78 -3.62 0.26 -1.14
CA GLN A 78 -4.36 0.74 0.02
C GLN A 78 -4.47 -0.37 1.06
N ASP A 79 -4.16 -0.03 2.31
CA ASP A 79 -4.32 -0.93 3.44
C ASP A 79 -5.77 -1.40 3.58
N ILE A 80 -5.94 -2.64 3.98
CA ILE A 80 -7.25 -3.23 4.27
C ILE A 80 -7.39 -3.33 5.78
N GLU A 81 -8.35 -2.58 6.31
CA GLU A 81 -8.71 -2.66 7.72
C GLU A 81 -9.42 -3.98 8.00
N MET A 82 -9.11 -4.60 9.13
CA MET A 82 -9.73 -5.82 9.57
C MET A 82 -10.31 -5.62 10.97
N THR A 83 -11.62 -5.89 11.11
CA THR A 83 -12.31 -5.85 12.40
C THR A 83 -12.91 -7.22 12.71
N LEU A 84 -12.56 -7.78 13.86
CA LEU A 84 -13.16 -8.98 14.42
C LEU A 84 -14.14 -8.61 15.53
N ARG A 85 -15.40 -9.04 15.34
CA ARG A 85 -16.44 -8.95 16.37
C ARG A 85 -16.92 -10.34 16.72
N ARG A 86 -17.39 -10.52 17.96
CA ARG A 86 -18.06 -11.74 18.36
C ARG A 86 -19.41 -11.42 19.00
N GLN A 87 -20.40 -12.23 18.67
CA GLN A 87 -21.73 -12.18 19.23
C GLN A 87 -21.95 -13.38 20.15
N ARG A 88 -22.44 -13.13 21.36
CA ARG A 88 -22.85 -14.19 22.26
C ARG A 88 -24.21 -14.72 21.81
N LYS A 89 -24.35 -16.06 21.65
CA LYS A 89 -25.61 -16.67 21.18
C LYS A 89 -26.75 -16.59 22.20
N SER A 90 -26.44 -16.44 23.50
CA SER A 90 -27.43 -16.46 24.57
C SER A 90 -28.24 -15.16 24.66
N ASP A 91 -27.61 -14.01 24.45
CA ASP A 91 -28.17 -12.68 24.68
C ASP A 91 -28.00 -11.72 23.49
N GLY A 92 -27.31 -12.16 22.45
CA GLY A 92 -27.09 -11.35 21.23
C GLY A 92 -26.08 -10.21 21.41
N VAL A 93 -25.44 -10.09 22.58
CA VAL A 93 -24.46 -9.01 22.81
C VAL A 93 -23.25 -9.19 21.90
N VAL A 94 -22.87 -8.09 21.21
CA VAL A 94 -21.73 -8.06 20.28
C VAL A 94 -20.59 -7.27 20.90
N GLU A 95 -19.40 -7.84 20.86
CA GLU A 95 -18.16 -7.23 21.32
C GLU A 95 -17.16 -7.15 20.18
N THR A 96 -16.49 -6.00 20.02
CA THR A 96 -15.31 -5.91 19.16
C THR A 96 -14.11 -6.50 19.89
N ARG A 97 -13.47 -7.50 19.31
CA ARG A 97 -12.37 -8.25 19.94
C ARG A 97 -11.01 -7.87 19.38
N TRP A 98 -10.95 -7.46 18.14
CA TRP A 98 -9.71 -7.08 17.52
C TRP A 98 -9.94 -6.12 16.35
N VAL A 99 -9.05 -5.16 16.20
CA VAL A 99 -9.02 -4.21 15.07
C VAL A 99 -7.58 -4.08 14.63
N GLY A 100 -7.35 -4.03 13.34
CA GLY A 100 -6.03 -3.86 12.76
C GLY A 100 -6.05 -3.79 11.24
N LEU A 101 -4.92 -4.10 10.63
CA LEU A 101 -4.70 -4.06 9.20
C LEU A 101 -4.27 -5.44 8.70
N ILE A 102 -4.52 -5.76 7.43
CA ILE A 102 -3.90 -6.92 6.79
C ILE A 102 -2.45 -6.57 6.47
N GLY A 103 -1.50 -7.23 7.11
CA GLY A 103 -0.06 -7.07 6.87
C GLY A 103 0.43 -7.86 5.67
N SER A 104 0.03 -9.13 5.57
CA SER A 104 0.39 -10.02 4.46
C SER A 104 -0.59 -11.18 4.32
N VAL A 105 -0.55 -11.82 3.15
CA VAL A 105 -1.28 -13.05 2.88
C VAL A 105 -0.29 -14.11 2.43
N GLU A 106 -0.26 -15.24 3.14
CA GLU A 106 0.53 -16.41 2.79
C GLU A 106 -0.38 -17.47 2.13
N TRP A 107 0.08 -18.02 1.01
CA TRP A 107 -0.67 -19.01 0.25
C TRP A 107 -0.16 -20.42 0.54
N SER A 108 -1.09 -21.33 0.80
CA SER A 108 -0.84 -22.76 0.90
C SER A 108 -1.77 -23.52 -0.04
N THR A 109 -1.55 -24.81 -0.26
CA THR A 109 -2.28 -25.60 -1.25
C THR A 109 -3.80 -25.51 -1.13
N ASN A 110 -4.34 -25.56 0.10
CA ASN A 110 -5.79 -25.63 0.34
C ASN A 110 -6.33 -24.47 1.21
N LYS A 111 -5.47 -23.52 1.60
CA LYS A 111 -5.85 -22.40 2.47
C LYS A 111 -4.93 -21.23 2.23
N ALA A 112 -5.39 -20.05 2.60
CA ALA A 112 -4.55 -18.88 2.77
C ALA A 112 -4.49 -18.49 4.24
N ILE A 113 -3.37 -17.91 4.66
CA ILE A 113 -3.21 -17.35 6.00
C ILE A 113 -3.11 -15.83 5.85
N ILE A 114 -4.04 -15.12 6.45
CA ILE A 114 -4.03 -13.66 6.52
C ILE A 114 -3.36 -13.28 7.84
N HIS A 115 -2.25 -12.56 7.77
CA HIS A 115 -1.55 -12.03 8.93
C HIS A 115 -2.04 -10.62 9.24
N GLY A 116 -2.76 -10.47 10.34
CA GLY A 116 -3.26 -9.18 10.83
C GLY A 116 -2.25 -8.49 11.73
N LEU A 117 -2.01 -7.23 11.48
CA LEU A 117 -1.14 -6.36 12.28
C LEU A 117 -1.99 -5.39 13.10
N PRO A 118 -1.70 -5.20 14.39
CA PRO A 118 -2.39 -4.20 15.20
C PRO A 118 -2.07 -2.78 14.69
N PRO A 119 -2.98 -1.79 14.87
CA PRO A 119 -2.77 -0.42 14.38
C PRO A 119 -1.49 0.22 14.92
N MET A 120 -1.12 -0.14 16.14
CA MET A 120 0.08 0.38 16.81
C MET A 120 1.40 -0.20 16.28
N ALA A 121 1.36 -1.19 15.38
CA ALA A 121 2.58 -1.71 14.74
C ALA A 121 3.32 -0.63 13.94
N SER A 122 2.59 0.34 13.39
CA SER A 122 3.17 1.48 12.66
C SER A 122 4.01 2.41 13.54
N LEU A 123 3.78 2.44 14.86
CA LEU A 123 4.55 3.26 15.80
C LEU A 123 5.99 2.76 15.97
N LYS A 124 6.31 1.54 15.53
CA LYS A 124 7.69 1.01 15.50
C LYS A 124 8.52 1.60 14.35
N GLY A 125 7.88 2.26 13.39
CA GLY A 125 8.57 2.95 12.31
C GLY A 125 9.48 4.05 12.86
N LEU A 126 10.67 4.18 12.27
CA LEU A 126 11.53 5.32 12.55
C LEU A 126 10.80 6.59 12.09
N GLY A 127 10.71 7.59 12.97
CA GLY A 127 10.16 8.90 12.60
C GLY A 127 10.96 9.54 11.45
N LEU A 128 10.36 10.54 10.80
CA LEU A 128 11.04 11.32 9.77
C LEU A 128 12.29 11.97 10.37
N LYS A 129 13.46 11.52 9.92
CA LYS A 129 14.74 12.12 10.24
C LYS A 129 15.29 12.73 8.97
N ARG A 130 15.36 14.05 8.91
CA ARG A 130 16.12 14.74 7.86
C ARG A 130 17.60 14.64 8.23
N ASN A 131 18.36 14.00 7.39
CA ASN A 131 19.82 13.99 7.51
C ASN A 131 20.41 15.14 6.71
N TRP A 132 21.52 15.68 7.17
CA TRP A 132 22.32 16.59 6.38
C TRP A 132 23.10 15.77 5.35
N GLN A 133 22.74 15.89 4.09
CA GLN A 133 23.23 15.08 2.99
C GLN A 133 23.24 15.84 1.66
N LYS A 134 24.04 15.36 0.68
CA LYS A 134 24.11 15.97 -0.66
C LYS A 134 22.78 15.89 -1.41
N SER A 135 22.13 14.74 -1.38
CA SER A 135 20.85 14.52 -2.06
C SER A 135 19.70 15.13 -1.28
N CYS A 136 18.65 15.54 -1.99
CA CYS A 136 17.44 16.10 -1.39
C CYS A 136 16.71 15.03 -0.54
N PRO A 137 16.47 15.23 0.77
CA PRO A 137 15.74 14.30 1.60
C PRO A 137 14.23 14.48 1.53
N LEU A 138 13.73 15.44 0.75
CA LEU A 138 12.32 15.77 0.67
C LEU A 138 11.57 14.74 -0.16
N THR A 139 10.32 14.48 0.22
CA THR A 139 9.43 13.66 -0.59
C THR A 139 9.04 14.43 -1.85
N THR A 140 9.25 13.83 -3.01
CA THR A 140 8.83 14.40 -4.30
C THR A 140 7.32 14.70 -4.26
N TYR A 141 6.95 15.90 -4.68
CA TYR A 141 5.57 16.44 -4.60
C TYR A 141 5.02 16.65 -3.18
N GLY A 142 5.86 16.57 -2.14
CA GLY A 142 5.46 17.01 -0.80
C GLY A 142 5.13 18.50 -0.80
N SER A 143 4.07 18.91 -0.09
CA SER A 143 3.60 20.31 -0.03
C SER A 143 3.62 20.85 1.38
N GLY A 144 4.04 22.10 1.55
CA GLY A 144 4.09 22.78 2.84
C GLY A 144 5.40 23.54 3.05
N LEU A 145 5.53 24.13 4.23
CA LEU A 145 6.74 24.87 4.59
C LEU A 145 7.95 23.93 4.66
N GLY A 146 8.97 24.22 3.85
CA GLY A 146 10.20 23.42 3.79
C GLY A 146 10.03 22.05 3.12
N GLU A 147 9.00 21.86 2.31
CA GLU A 147 8.78 20.68 1.46
C GLU A 147 9.17 20.96 0.00
N CYS A 148 9.08 19.95 -0.86
CA CYS A 148 9.43 20.01 -2.27
C CYS A 148 8.59 21.05 -3.04
N ASN A 149 7.28 21.11 -2.76
CA ASN A 149 6.31 22.03 -3.35
C ASN A 149 6.16 22.00 -4.89
N VAL A 150 6.65 20.97 -5.56
CA VAL A 150 6.34 20.74 -6.97
C VAL A 150 4.87 20.33 -7.09
N ASP A 151 4.12 21.06 -7.93
CA ASP A 151 2.74 20.68 -8.19
C ASP A 151 2.70 19.40 -9.03
N ARG A 152 2.18 18.33 -8.44
CA ARG A 152 2.06 17.01 -9.04
C ARG A 152 1.26 17.02 -10.34
N GLU A 153 0.19 17.81 -10.40
CA GLU A 153 -0.72 17.82 -11.54
C GLU A 153 -0.10 18.49 -12.78
N THR A 154 0.84 19.43 -12.60
CA THR A 154 1.59 20.02 -13.72
C THR A 154 2.55 19.03 -14.38
N MET A 155 3.02 18.04 -13.62
CA MET A 155 3.95 17.00 -14.09
C MET A 155 3.25 15.75 -14.63
N ARG A 156 1.94 15.69 -14.46
CA ARG A 156 1.10 14.55 -14.85
C ARG A 156 1.08 14.33 -16.34
N VAL A 157 1.30 13.09 -16.76
CA VAL A 157 1.09 12.61 -18.13
C VAL A 157 0.01 11.56 -18.14
N ASN A 158 -1.10 11.82 -18.81
CA ASN A 158 -2.14 10.83 -19.02
C ASN A 158 -1.76 9.90 -20.17
N ALA A 159 -1.83 8.60 -19.93
CA ALA A 159 -1.49 7.58 -20.92
C ALA A 159 -2.60 6.53 -21.00
N THR A 160 -2.99 6.15 -22.20
CA THR A 160 -3.90 5.03 -22.41
C THR A 160 -3.09 3.76 -22.55
N ILE A 161 -3.36 2.78 -21.68
CA ILE A 161 -2.66 1.49 -21.69
C ILE A 161 -3.01 0.73 -22.98
N ILE A 162 -1.98 0.30 -23.68
CA ILE A 162 -2.07 -0.59 -24.83
C ILE A 162 -2.04 -2.05 -24.37
N SER A 163 -1.12 -2.37 -23.46
CA SER A 163 -0.99 -3.72 -22.88
C SER A 163 -0.24 -3.67 -21.56
N THR A 164 -0.53 -4.65 -20.71
CA THR A 164 0.26 -4.95 -19.50
C THR A 164 0.67 -6.42 -19.49
N ALA A 165 1.95 -6.69 -19.23
CA ALA A 165 2.49 -8.04 -19.17
C ALA A 165 3.50 -8.18 -18.01
N GLY A 166 3.09 -8.84 -16.92
CA GLY A 166 3.94 -8.99 -15.73
C GLY A 166 4.36 -7.64 -15.17
N LEU A 167 5.64 -7.31 -15.25
CA LEU A 167 6.20 -6.05 -14.74
C LEU A 167 6.20 -4.92 -15.78
N THR A 168 5.75 -5.15 -17.01
CA THR A 168 5.79 -4.15 -18.06
C THR A 168 4.41 -3.61 -18.38
N ALA A 169 4.36 -2.30 -18.66
CA ALA A 169 3.19 -1.61 -19.18
C ALA A 169 3.59 -0.81 -20.42
N THR A 170 2.73 -0.79 -21.43
CA THR A 170 2.99 -0.12 -22.71
C THR A 170 1.91 0.92 -22.99
N ALA A 171 2.34 2.15 -23.32
CA ALA A 171 1.45 3.21 -23.79
C ALA A 171 2.19 4.20 -24.70
N ALA A 172 1.55 4.65 -25.79
CA ALA A 172 2.17 5.55 -26.76
C ALA A 172 2.54 6.93 -26.20
N ALA A 173 1.76 7.42 -25.23
CA ALA A 173 1.97 8.75 -24.65
C ALA A 173 3.33 8.90 -23.95
N TRP A 174 3.93 7.83 -23.46
CA TRP A 174 5.21 7.88 -22.76
C TRP A 174 6.38 8.22 -23.68
N ALA A 175 6.32 7.81 -24.95
CA ALA A 175 7.35 8.17 -25.95
C ALA A 175 7.45 9.68 -26.23
N THR A 176 6.53 10.51 -25.74
CA THR A 176 6.63 11.96 -25.82
C THR A 176 7.68 12.56 -24.87
N LYS A 177 8.18 11.75 -23.96
CA LYS A 177 9.21 12.12 -22.99
C LYS A 177 10.49 11.32 -23.26
N PRO A 178 11.67 11.88 -22.95
CA PRO A 178 12.92 11.16 -23.11
C PRO A 178 12.98 9.92 -22.22
N ASP A 179 13.78 8.94 -22.60
CA ASP A 179 14.05 7.75 -21.80
C ASP A 179 14.52 8.14 -20.39
N GLY A 180 14.11 7.37 -19.39
CA GLY A 180 14.38 7.66 -17.98
C GLY A 180 13.50 8.75 -17.35
N TRP A 181 12.65 9.45 -18.11
CA TRP A 181 11.84 10.54 -17.56
C TRP A 181 10.95 10.11 -16.39
N PHE A 182 10.40 8.91 -16.45
CA PHE A 182 9.49 8.39 -15.42
C PHE A 182 10.18 7.50 -14.38
N ASP A 183 11.50 7.29 -14.45
CA ASP A 183 12.24 6.47 -13.50
C ASP A 183 12.06 6.98 -12.08
N GLY A 184 11.79 6.06 -11.13
CA GLY A 184 11.49 6.41 -9.73
C GLY A 184 10.12 7.03 -9.49
N GLY A 185 9.34 7.26 -10.55
CA GLY A 185 7.96 7.75 -10.45
C GLY A 185 6.93 6.64 -10.24
N TRP A 186 5.68 6.91 -10.59
CA TRP A 186 4.60 5.92 -10.50
C TRP A 186 3.51 6.15 -11.55
N ILE A 187 2.79 5.07 -11.85
CA ILE A 187 1.49 5.14 -12.54
C ILE A 187 0.35 5.04 -11.52
N GLU A 188 -0.76 5.70 -11.82
CA GLU A 188 -1.94 5.75 -10.97
C GLU A 188 -3.20 5.54 -11.81
N TRP A 189 -4.12 4.68 -11.36
CA TRP A 189 -5.43 4.47 -11.98
C TRP A 189 -6.47 4.17 -10.93
N SER A 190 -7.76 4.26 -11.30
CA SER A 190 -8.87 3.98 -10.40
C SER A 190 -9.55 2.67 -10.79
N VAL A 191 -9.79 1.81 -9.80
CA VAL A 191 -10.61 0.59 -9.92
C VAL A 191 -11.74 0.67 -8.92
N SER A 192 -12.99 0.73 -9.41
CA SER A 192 -14.16 0.81 -8.54
C SER A 192 -14.13 1.95 -7.49
N GLY A 193 -13.58 3.10 -7.87
CA GLY A 193 -13.43 4.26 -7.00
C GLY A 193 -12.23 4.21 -6.05
N ILE A 194 -11.41 3.17 -6.12
CA ILE A 194 -10.20 3.02 -5.33
C ILE A 194 -8.98 3.29 -6.21
N VAL A 195 -8.08 4.13 -5.73
CA VAL A 195 -6.86 4.48 -6.44
C VAL A 195 -5.80 3.42 -6.21
N GLU A 196 -5.28 2.86 -7.31
CA GLU A 196 -4.13 1.96 -7.33
C GLU A 196 -2.92 2.71 -7.87
N ARG A 197 -1.74 2.39 -7.32
CA ARG A 197 -0.45 2.94 -7.76
C ARG A 197 0.56 1.82 -7.93
N ARG A 198 1.45 1.99 -8.92
CA ARG A 198 2.62 1.12 -9.07
C ARG A 198 3.85 1.97 -9.34
N PRO A 199 4.91 1.80 -8.54
CA PRO A 199 6.18 2.48 -8.77
C PRO A 199 6.82 2.02 -10.09
N ILE A 200 7.49 2.95 -10.75
CA ILE A 200 8.21 2.74 -12.01
C ILE A 200 9.69 2.55 -11.67
N VAL A 201 10.29 1.49 -12.20
CA VAL A 201 11.73 1.22 -12.09
C VAL A 201 12.48 1.86 -13.25
N SER A 202 11.95 1.73 -14.48
CA SER A 202 12.59 2.30 -15.67
C SER A 202 11.57 2.65 -16.76
N HIS A 203 11.95 3.61 -17.60
CA HIS A 203 11.20 4.08 -18.74
C HIS A 203 12.05 4.06 -20.00
N VAL A 204 11.59 3.39 -21.06
CA VAL A 204 12.23 3.38 -22.38
C VAL A 204 11.16 3.47 -23.46
N GLY A 205 11.14 4.57 -24.20
CA GLY A 205 10.20 4.82 -25.28
C GLY A 205 8.73 4.72 -24.82
N THR A 206 8.01 3.71 -25.31
CA THR A 206 6.60 3.45 -24.99
C THR A 206 6.42 2.51 -23.78
N VAL A 207 7.51 2.01 -23.17
CA VAL A 207 7.46 0.94 -22.17
C VAL A 207 7.91 1.44 -20.82
N LEU A 208 7.12 1.16 -19.79
CA LEU A 208 7.51 1.28 -18.39
C LEU A 208 7.74 -0.10 -17.78
N THR A 209 8.82 -0.23 -17.02
CA THR A 209 9.04 -1.38 -16.14
C THR A 209 8.62 -1.00 -14.72
N LEU A 210 7.71 -1.76 -14.14
CA LEU A 210 7.14 -1.50 -12.82
C LEU A 210 7.85 -2.32 -11.74
N LEU A 211 7.88 -1.82 -10.52
CA LEU A 211 8.45 -2.54 -9.37
C LEU A 211 7.63 -3.78 -8.99
N ARG A 212 6.33 -3.76 -9.25
CA ARG A 212 5.39 -4.85 -8.99
C ARG A 212 4.44 -5.01 -10.16
N PRO A 213 3.93 -6.22 -10.42
CA PRO A 213 2.95 -6.42 -11.48
C PRO A 213 1.74 -5.50 -11.36
N ALA A 214 1.23 -5.05 -12.49
CA ALA A 214 -0.01 -4.31 -12.58
C ALA A 214 -0.99 -5.07 -13.49
N ILE A 215 -2.22 -5.22 -13.03
CA ILE A 215 -3.32 -5.73 -13.84
C ILE A 215 -4.18 -4.52 -14.19
N VAL A 216 -3.88 -3.90 -15.32
CA VAL A 216 -4.62 -2.76 -15.84
C VAL A 216 -5.25 -3.17 -17.17
N PRO A 217 -6.58 -3.12 -17.33
CA PRO A 217 -7.22 -3.47 -18.59
C PRO A 217 -6.74 -2.56 -19.73
N ASP A 218 -6.59 -3.14 -20.92
CA ASP A 218 -6.25 -2.38 -22.13
C ASP A 218 -7.30 -1.28 -22.37
N GLY A 219 -6.86 -0.13 -22.83
CA GLY A 219 -7.71 1.05 -23.02
C GLY A 219 -7.93 1.89 -21.76
N THR A 220 -7.48 1.44 -20.58
CA THR A 220 -7.58 2.24 -19.34
C THR A 220 -6.65 3.44 -19.40
N VAL A 221 -7.16 4.61 -19.03
CA VAL A 221 -6.34 5.81 -18.88
C VAL A 221 -5.69 5.80 -17.49
N VAL A 222 -4.37 5.89 -17.47
CA VAL A 222 -3.57 6.01 -16.26
C VAL A 222 -2.91 7.38 -16.18
N ALA A 223 -2.79 7.93 -14.99
CA ALA A 223 -1.97 9.09 -14.71
C ALA A 223 -0.54 8.62 -14.40
N THR A 224 0.45 9.19 -15.09
CA THR A 224 1.87 8.86 -14.89
C THR A 224 2.59 10.08 -14.36
N TYR A 225 3.33 9.90 -13.29
CA TYR A 225 4.08 10.95 -12.62
C TYR A 225 5.58 10.64 -12.68
N PRO A 226 6.41 11.60 -13.12
CA PRO A 226 7.86 11.40 -13.15
C PRO A 226 8.45 11.30 -11.75
N GLY A 227 9.47 10.45 -11.61
CA GLY A 227 10.24 10.36 -10.38
C GLY A 227 11.36 11.39 -10.31
N ASP A 228 12.01 11.44 -9.15
CA ASP A 228 13.13 12.29 -8.82
C ASP A 228 14.28 11.43 -8.30
N ASP A 229 15.48 11.66 -8.80
CA ASP A 229 16.72 11.04 -8.30
C ASP A 229 17.31 11.79 -7.10
N HIS A 230 16.59 12.83 -6.65
CA HIS A 230 16.98 13.69 -5.53
C HIS A 230 18.28 14.45 -5.73
N THR A 231 18.75 14.62 -6.97
CA THR A 231 19.89 15.48 -7.29
C THR A 231 19.44 16.91 -7.56
N LEU A 232 20.34 17.88 -7.30
CA LEU A 232 20.07 19.29 -7.63
C LEU A 232 19.85 19.49 -9.13
N ALA A 233 20.59 18.78 -9.97
CA ALA A 233 20.48 18.87 -11.42
C ALA A 233 19.09 18.46 -11.91
N THR A 234 18.56 17.34 -11.43
CA THR A 234 17.21 16.90 -11.78
C THR A 234 16.15 17.82 -11.21
N CYS A 235 16.33 18.30 -9.97
CA CYS A 235 15.41 19.24 -9.34
C CYS A 235 15.30 20.55 -10.14
N ASP A 236 16.41 21.06 -10.69
CA ASP A 236 16.45 22.25 -11.52
C ASP A 236 15.89 22.00 -12.93
N THR A 237 16.49 21.06 -13.67
CA THR A 237 16.21 20.90 -15.12
C THR A 237 14.86 20.24 -15.40
N LYS A 238 14.44 19.28 -14.58
CA LYS A 238 13.20 18.53 -14.77
C LYS A 238 11.99 19.15 -14.10
N PHE A 239 12.18 19.67 -12.87
CA PHE A 239 11.11 20.19 -12.05
C PHE A 239 11.10 21.71 -11.94
N ASN A 240 12.16 22.41 -12.41
CA ASN A 240 12.36 23.86 -12.26
C ASN A 240 12.16 24.31 -10.79
N ASN A 241 12.76 23.57 -9.87
CA ASN A 241 12.47 23.69 -8.43
C ASN A 241 13.73 23.75 -7.56
N ALA A 242 14.85 24.22 -8.09
CA ALA A 242 16.11 24.33 -7.35
C ALA A 242 15.98 25.16 -6.06
N VAL A 243 15.05 26.13 -6.02
CA VAL A 243 14.82 26.99 -4.84
C VAL A 243 14.35 26.20 -3.62
N ASN A 244 13.61 25.12 -3.82
CA ASN A 244 13.11 24.26 -2.74
C ASN A 244 13.97 23.00 -2.54
N TYR A 245 15.18 22.98 -3.12
CA TYR A 245 16.08 21.85 -2.93
C TYR A 245 16.50 21.72 -1.47
N GLY A 246 16.20 20.57 -0.86
CA GLY A 246 16.44 20.34 0.58
C GLY A 246 17.78 19.68 0.91
N GLY A 247 18.60 19.34 -0.08
CA GLY A 247 19.95 18.78 0.11
C GLY A 247 21.02 19.87 0.16
N ASP A 248 22.23 19.47 0.52
CA ASP A 248 23.43 20.33 0.47
C ASP A 248 24.41 19.80 -0.59
N PRO A 249 24.32 20.29 -1.85
CA PRO A 249 25.12 19.78 -2.95
C PRO A 249 26.63 20.04 -2.78
N PHE A 250 26.99 20.99 -1.90
CA PHE A 250 28.38 21.38 -1.63
C PHE A 250 28.98 20.67 -0.44
N LEU A 251 28.25 19.75 0.20
CA LEU A 251 28.75 18.96 1.31
C LEU A 251 30.01 18.19 0.89
N THR A 252 31.07 18.28 1.68
CA THR A 252 32.32 17.57 1.43
C THR A 252 32.11 16.05 1.57
N GLU A 253 32.87 15.26 0.79
CA GLU A 253 32.83 13.78 0.87
C GLU A 253 33.50 13.25 2.13
N LYS A 254 34.44 14.03 2.70
CA LYS A 254 35.09 13.70 3.96
C LYS A 254 34.28 14.22 5.13
N ASN A 255 34.18 13.41 6.16
CA ASN A 255 33.54 13.82 7.41
C ASN A 255 34.38 14.96 8.05
N PRO A 256 33.87 16.19 8.14
CA PRO A 256 34.63 17.30 8.75
C PRO A 256 34.92 17.11 10.24
N MET A 257 34.21 16.17 10.89
CA MET A 257 34.40 15.79 12.29
C MET A 257 35.27 14.51 12.43
N GLY A 258 35.79 14.01 11.32
CA GLY A 258 36.72 12.85 11.31
C GLY A 258 38.14 13.26 11.61
N SER A 259 39.00 12.24 11.79
CA SER A 259 40.44 12.42 12.05
C SER A 259 41.24 12.82 10.80
N ASP A 260 40.64 12.80 9.61
CA ASP A 260 41.28 13.19 8.36
C ASP A 260 41.13 14.70 8.12
N PRO A 261 42.25 15.46 7.95
CA PRO A 261 42.18 16.89 7.65
C PRO A 261 41.54 17.15 6.28
N ILE A 262 40.78 18.23 6.17
CA ILE A 262 40.01 18.64 4.99
C ILE A 262 40.86 19.45 3.99
N TYR A 263 42.18 19.57 4.19
CA TYR A 263 43.03 20.37 3.30
C TYR A 263 43.57 19.57 2.14
#